data_34ddb4b94a37c44ad3066cf96617b754
#
_entry.id   34ddb4b94a37c44ad3066cf96617b754
#
_cell.length_a   1.000
_cell.length_b   1.000
_cell.length_c   1.000
_cell.angle_alpha   90.00
_cell.angle_beta   90.00
_cell.angle_gamma   90.00
#
_symmetry.space_group_name_H-M   'P 1'
#
loop_
_entity.id
_entity.type
_entity.pdbx_description
1 polymer ?
#
loop_
_entity_poly.entity_id
_entity_poly.type
_entity_poly.pdbx_seq_one_letter_code
_entity_poly.pdbx_strand_id
1 'polypeptide(L)'
;MVNKIFIAIIISILVSFVISPMAKNIYSDPDLSKTSRKFDGFTIDFRGIDTPNSTYWALCNWQMDLTEFKKTYPDATGGGAYGGLQTGINVKKAIMSFWEIHYKENGKDKILRSNRIYPKGSESTFGGEGEGTNYISNFNWPTNVWHRFVLHSWKDSSTGKTFVGEWIQNLSTKQWTLFAYFNTNLENSYITGGLSQFQENYNANYFGVERSFQIKNMCL
;
A
#
# COMPACT_ATOMS: atom_id res chain seq x y z
N MET A 1 -29.42 -15.05 27.28
CA MET A 1 -28.74 -14.40 26.15
C MET A 1 -27.64 -13.52 26.73
N VAL A 2 -26.40 -13.93 26.62
CA VAL A 2 -25.25 -13.20 27.15
C VAL A 2 -24.60 -12.47 25.99
N ASN A 3 -24.71 -11.13 26.01
CA ASN A 3 -24.05 -10.27 25.04
C ASN A 3 -22.52 -10.36 25.26
N LYS A 4 -21.81 -10.96 24.30
CA LYS A 4 -20.35 -10.89 24.25
C LYS A 4 -19.96 -9.54 23.68
N ILE A 5 -19.54 -8.64 24.57
CA ILE A 5 -18.88 -7.40 24.20
C ILE A 5 -17.46 -7.77 23.74
N PHE A 6 -17.18 -7.65 22.43
CA PHE A 6 -15.83 -7.72 21.93
C PHE A 6 -15.11 -6.41 22.24
N ILE A 7 -14.24 -6.43 23.25
CA ILE A 7 -13.32 -5.33 23.51
C ILE A 7 -12.17 -5.48 22.50
N ALA A 8 -12.17 -4.63 21.49
CA ALA A 8 -11.01 -4.45 20.61
C ALA A 8 -9.93 -3.75 21.43
N ILE A 9 -8.87 -4.46 21.77
CA ILE A 9 -7.69 -3.84 22.41
C ILE A 9 -6.94 -3.07 21.33
N ILE A 10 -7.13 -1.77 21.29
CA ILE A 10 -6.34 -0.85 20.46
C ILE A 10 -5.00 -0.67 21.16
N ILE A 11 -3.98 -1.37 20.69
CA ILE A 11 -2.60 -1.12 21.13
C ILE A 11 -2.11 0.10 20.37
N SER A 12 -2.17 1.27 21.01
CA SER A 12 -1.63 2.51 20.48
C SER A 12 -0.13 2.55 20.74
N ILE A 13 0.67 1.97 19.87
CA ILE A 13 2.13 2.09 19.95
C ILE A 13 2.53 3.35 19.20
N LEU A 14 3.00 4.37 19.93
CA LEU A 14 3.65 5.52 19.35
C LEU A 14 5.11 5.14 19.08
N VAL A 15 5.44 4.84 17.83
CA VAL A 15 6.84 4.60 17.44
C VAL A 15 7.35 5.86 16.77
N SER A 16 8.33 6.50 17.41
CA SER A 16 9.07 7.63 16.83
C SER A 16 10.42 7.12 16.36
N PHE A 17 10.65 7.18 15.06
CA PHE A 17 11.95 6.88 14.48
C PHE A 17 12.69 8.19 14.24
N VAL A 18 13.79 8.40 14.97
CA VAL A 18 14.80 9.40 14.64
C VAL A 18 15.93 8.67 13.94
N ILE A 19 16.20 9.03 12.71
CA ILE A 19 17.10 8.29 11.86
C ILE A 19 18.41 9.04 11.68
N SER A 20 19.49 8.30 11.85
CA SER A 20 20.83 8.74 11.46
C SER A 20 20.86 9.14 9.98
N PRO A 21 21.51 10.24 9.59
CA PRO A 21 21.56 10.73 8.22
C PRO A 21 22.18 9.76 7.20
N MET A 22 22.68 8.62 7.64
CA MET A 22 23.35 7.64 6.79
C MET A 22 22.46 6.48 6.32
N ALA A 23 21.24 6.35 6.82
CA ALA A 23 20.36 5.27 6.39
C ALA A 23 19.64 5.61 5.07
N LYS A 24 19.86 4.81 4.04
CA LYS A 24 19.18 4.94 2.75
C LYS A 24 17.70 4.59 2.86
N ASN A 25 17.40 3.50 3.56
CA ASN A 25 16.05 2.94 3.69
C ASN A 25 15.82 2.43 5.12
N ILE A 26 14.56 2.47 5.56
CA ILE A 26 14.11 1.93 6.84
C ILE A 26 12.90 1.08 6.57
N TYR A 27 12.87 -0.05 7.24
CA TYR A 27 11.77 -1.02 7.15
C TYR A 27 11.15 -1.21 8.52
N SER A 28 9.84 -1.40 8.53
CA SER A 28 9.06 -1.82 9.69
C SER A 28 8.13 -2.95 9.25
N ASP A 29 8.28 -4.09 9.87
CA ASP A 29 7.45 -5.26 9.59
C ASP A 29 6.57 -5.55 10.81
N PRO A 30 5.23 -5.47 10.69
CA PRO A 30 4.35 -5.95 11.74
C PRO A 30 4.59 -7.44 11.96
N ASP A 31 4.68 -7.88 13.21
CA ASP A 31 4.73 -9.32 13.53
C ASP A 31 3.39 -9.99 13.23
N LEU A 32 3.23 -10.40 11.99
CA LEU A 32 2.09 -11.16 11.51
C LEU A 32 2.38 -12.66 11.45
N SER A 33 3.50 -13.14 12.04
CA SER A 33 3.94 -14.53 11.99
C SER A 33 2.91 -15.53 12.52
N LYS A 34 1.96 -15.05 13.34
CA LYS A 34 0.85 -15.85 13.88
C LYS A 34 -0.43 -15.78 13.03
N THR A 35 -0.41 -15.11 11.90
CA THR A 35 -1.61 -14.85 11.09
C THR A 35 -1.39 -15.29 9.66
N SER A 36 -1.86 -16.48 9.29
CA SER A 36 -2.10 -16.84 7.89
C SER A 36 -3.32 -16.10 7.32
N ARG A 37 -3.55 -14.84 7.75
CA ARG A 37 -4.82 -14.17 7.58
C ARG A 37 -4.89 -13.46 6.25
N LYS A 38 -6.07 -13.53 5.68
CA LYS A 38 -6.57 -12.74 4.58
C LYS A 38 -7.28 -11.54 5.19
N PHE A 39 -7.02 -10.36 4.67
CA PHE A 39 -7.58 -9.12 5.17
C PHE A 39 -8.42 -8.44 4.11
N ASP A 40 -9.53 -7.83 4.52
CA ASP A 40 -10.30 -6.96 3.66
C ASP A 40 -9.82 -5.51 3.74
N GLY A 41 -9.07 -5.15 4.76
CA GLY A 41 -8.59 -3.81 4.94
C GLY A 41 -7.37 -3.67 5.84
N PHE A 42 -6.72 -2.54 5.71
CA PHE A 42 -5.59 -2.11 6.52
C PHE A 42 -5.68 -0.61 6.75
N THR A 43 -5.35 -0.15 7.93
CA THR A 43 -5.28 1.28 8.24
C THR A 43 -4.06 1.61 9.08
N ILE A 44 -3.48 2.78 8.82
CA ILE A 44 -2.34 3.33 9.57
C ILE A 44 -2.42 4.85 9.58
N ASP A 45 -2.13 5.46 10.72
CA ASP A 45 -1.98 6.90 10.82
C ASP A 45 -0.49 7.27 10.65
N PHE A 46 -0.21 8.21 9.77
CA PHE A 46 1.12 8.69 9.42
C PHE A 46 1.22 10.21 9.63
N ARG A 47 2.37 10.66 10.12
CA ARG A 47 2.74 12.07 10.19
C ARG A 47 4.19 12.25 9.73
N GLY A 48 4.43 12.87 8.57
CA GLY A 48 5.75 13.29 8.14
C GLY A 48 6.17 14.55 8.90
N ILE A 49 7.37 14.55 9.47
CA ILE A 49 7.95 15.68 10.20
C ILE A 49 8.98 16.36 9.30
N ASP A 50 10.09 15.68 9.02
CA ASP A 50 11.08 16.12 8.04
C ASP A 50 10.87 15.35 6.75
N THR A 51 10.34 16.04 5.75
CA THR A 51 9.89 15.45 4.51
C THR A 51 10.63 16.02 3.30
N PRO A 52 11.96 15.77 3.20
CA PRO A 52 12.74 16.28 2.10
C PRO A 52 12.30 15.71 0.75
N ASN A 53 12.73 16.36 -0.32
CA ASN A 53 12.52 15.88 -1.67
C ASN A 53 13.03 14.44 -1.85
N SER A 54 12.44 13.74 -2.82
CA SER A 54 12.85 12.39 -3.23
C SER A 54 12.78 11.34 -2.11
N THR A 55 11.75 11.44 -1.29
CA THR A 55 11.46 10.45 -0.25
C THR A 55 10.12 9.77 -0.52
N TYR A 56 10.09 8.46 -0.41
CA TYR A 56 8.90 7.65 -0.44
C TYR A 56 8.67 7.00 0.92
N TRP A 57 7.48 7.10 1.43
CA TRP A 57 6.97 6.38 2.59
C TRP A 57 5.93 5.38 2.10
N ALA A 58 6.33 4.14 1.94
CA ALA A 58 5.39 3.03 1.75
C ALA A 58 4.66 2.80 3.06
N LEU A 59 3.39 3.11 3.10
CA LEU A 59 2.56 2.95 4.29
C LEU A 59 2.00 1.54 4.41
N CYS A 60 1.92 0.83 3.28
CA CYS A 60 1.58 -0.58 3.22
C CYS A 60 2.22 -1.22 2.00
N ASN A 61 2.97 -2.32 2.20
CA ASN A 61 3.30 -3.29 1.17
C ASN A 61 2.48 -4.54 1.44
N TRP A 62 1.84 -5.08 0.42
CA TRP A 62 1.03 -6.27 0.56
C TRP A 62 1.20 -7.23 -0.62
N GLN A 63 0.62 -8.39 -0.49
CA GLN A 63 0.46 -9.36 -1.57
C GLN A 63 -1.04 -9.55 -1.83
N MET A 64 -1.41 -9.78 -3.07
CA MET A 64 -2.74 -10.30 -3.38
C MET A 64 -2.75 -11.80 -3.13
N ASP A 65 -3.81 -12.29 -2.50
CA ASP A 65 -4.00 -13.72 -2.30
C ASP A 65 -4.25 -14.42 -3.63
N LEU A 66 -3.33 -15.30 -4.03
CA LEU A 66 -3.42 -16.07 -5.27
C LEU A 66 -4.01 -17.47 -5.08
N THR A 67 -4.55 -17.80 -3.91
CA THR A 67 -5.01 -19.17 -3.60
C THR A 67 -6.06 -19.69 -4.60
N GLU A 68 -7.06 -18.87 -4.93
CA GLU A 68 -8.09 -19.27 -5.90
C GLU A 68 -7.53 -19.32 -7.32
N PHE A 69 -6.72 -18.34 -7.70
CA PHE A 69 -6.09 -18.27 -9.02
C PHE A 69 -5.15 -19.46 -9.28
N LYS A 70 -4.42 -19.91 -8.27
CA LYS A 70 -3.52 -21.06 -8.34
C LYS A 70 -4.23 -22.41 -8.49
N LYS A 71 -5.53 -22.50 -8.24
CA LYS A 71 -6.28 -23.72 -8.57
C LYS A 71 -6.31 -23.99 -10.08
N THR A 72 -6.32 -22.92 -10.87
CA THR A 72 -6.29 -23.01 -12.35
C THR A 72 -4.88 -22.88 -12.89
N TYR A 73 -4.03 -22.04 -12.26
CA TYR A 73 -2.67 -21.73 -12.68
C TYR A 73 -1.68 -21.96 -11.51
N PRO A 74 -1.29 -23.22 -11.25
CA PRO A 74 -0.51 -23.57 -10.04
C PRO A 74 0.86 -22.89 -9.95
N ASP A 75 1.46 -22.51 -11.09
CA ASP A 75 2.75 -21.84 -11.21
C ASP A 75 2.67 -20.31 -11.09
N ALA A 76 1.47 -19.75 -10.84
CA ALA A 76 1.31 -18.31 -10.73
C ALA A 76 2.19 -17.70 -9.62
N THR A 77 2.87 -16.60 -9.95
CA THR A 77 3.77 -15.86 -9.05
C THR A 77 3.57 -14.35 -9.21
N GLY A 78 4.08 -13.55 -8.27
CA GLY A 78 3.89 -12.10 -8.27
C GLY A 78 2.66 -11.65 -7.48
N GLY A 79 2.03 -10.56 -7.90
CA GLY A 79 0.86 -9.99 -7.23
C GLY A 79 1.19 -9.17 -5.99
N GLY A 80 2.44 -8.75 -5.82
CA GLY A 80 2.82 -7.76 -4.83
C GLY A 80 2.21 -6.40 -5.16
N ALA A 81 2.07 -5.57 -4.13
CA ALA A 81 1.54 -4.22 -4.28
C ALA A 81 2.04 -3.31 -3.15
N TYR A 82 1.97 -2.02 -3.36
CA TYR A 82 2.33 -1.04 -2.36
C TYR A 82 1.58 0.28 -2.55
N GLY A 83 1.39 0.99 -1.45
CA GLY A 83 0.76 2.30 -1.43
C GLY A 83 1.34 3.21 -0.37
N GLY A 84 1.18 4.52 -0.57
CA GLY A 84 1.67 5.48 0.40
C GLY A 84 1.90 6.89 -0.13
N LEU A 85 2.76 7.64 0.56
CA LEU A 85 3.02 9.05 0.32
C LEU A 85 4.44 9.29 -0.14
N GLN A 86 4.62 10.29 -1.02
CA GLN A 86 5.91 10.58 -1.64
C GLN A 86 6.15 12.08 -1.73
N THR A 87 7.42 12.48 -1.66
CA THR A 87 7.87 13.82 -2.02
C THR A 87 8.69 13.77 -3.30
N GLY A 88 8.33 14.56 -4.29
CA GLY A 88 9.17 14.88 -5.43
C GLY A 88 9.86 16.23 -5.24
N ILE A 89 10.46 16.79 -6.29
CA ILE A 89 11.04 18.11 -6.25
C ILE A 89 9.93 19.15 -6.13
N ASN A 90 9.81 19.77 -4.94
CA ASN A 90 8.80 20.80 -4.63
C ASN A 90 7.34 20.34 -4.82
N VAL A 91 7.09 19.04 -4.77
CA VAL A 91 5.74 18.49 -4.92
C VAL A 91 5.53 17.30 -3.98
N LYS A 92 4.34 17.20 -3.44
CA LYS A 92 3.89 16.03 -2.67
C LYS A 92 2.95 15.19 -3.49
N LYS A 93 3.07 13.89 -3.34
CA LYS A 93 2.35 12.89 -4.13
C LYS A 93 1.81 11.79 -3.24
N ALA A 94 0.86 11.04 -3.78
CA ALA A 94 0.52 9.70 -3.31
C ALA A 94 0.74 8.71 -4.45
N ILE A 95 0.87 7.43 -4.09
CA ILE A 95 1.15 6.34 -5.02
C ILE A 95 0.41 5.09 -4.60
N MET A 96 -0.15 4.38 -5.58
CA MET A 96 -0.68 3.03 -5.45
C MET A 96 -0.18 2.21 -6.63
N SER A 97 0.42 1.04 -6.36
CA SER A 97 1.09 0.22 -7.37
C SER A 97 0.79 -1.25 -7.19
N PHE A 98 0.73 -1.98 -8.31
CA PHE A 98 0.56 -3.42 -8.36
C PHE A 98 1.58 -4.02 -9.31
N TRP A 99 2.35 -5.03 -8.86
CA TRP A 99 3.18 -5.85 -9.73
C TRP A 99 2.34 -6.84 -10.51
N GLU A 100 2.82 -7.21 -11.67
CA GLU A 100 2.24 -8.23 -12.53
C GLU A 100 2.21 -9.60 -11.84
N ILE A 101 1.23 -10.40 -12.24
CA ILE A 101 1.16 -11.80 -11.91
C ILE A 101 1.56 -12.58 -13.16
N HIS A 102 2.60 -13.39 -13.03
CA HIS A 102 3.10 -14.25 -14.10
C HIS A 102 2.57 -15.67 -13.88
N TYR A 103 2.10 -16.31 -14.95
CA TYR A 103 1.56 -17.66 -14.91
C TYR A 103 1.71 -18.37 -16.28
N LYS A 104 1.45 -19.67 -16.34
CA LYS A 104 1.41 -20.41 -17.60
C LYS A 104 0.00 -20.83 -17.95
N GLU A 105 -0.36 -20.63 -19.21
CA GLU A 105 -1.60 -21.11 -19.78
C GLU A 105 -1.28 -21.90 -21.07
N ASN A 106 -1.65 -23.19 -21.12
CA ASN A 106 -1.32 -24.10 -22.20
C ASN A 106 0.19 -24.12 -22.54
N GLY A 107 1.04 -24.10 -21.50
CA GLY A 107 2.50 -24.10 -21.61
C GLY A 107 3.12 -22.78 -22.07
N LYS A 108 2.33 -21.72 -22.26
CA LYS A 108 2.81 -20.39 -22.67
C LYS A 108 2.79 -19.43 -21.49
N ASP A 109 3.83 -18.62 -21.40
CA ASP A 109 3.91 -17.56 -20.39
C ASP A 109 2.84 -16.50 -20.65
N LYS A 110 2.16 -16.10 -19.57
CA LYS A 110 1.09 -15.13 -19.55
C LYS A 110 1.29 -14.17 -18.38
N ILE A 111 0.71 -12.99 -18.53
CA ILE A 111 0.75 -11.92 -17.54
C ILE A 111 -0.68 -11.47 -17.24
N LEU A 112 -1.00 -11.36 -15.93
CA LEU A 112 -2.21 -10.71 -15.48
C LEU A 112 -1.82 -9.37 -14.82
N ARG A 113 -2.43 -8.29 -15.29
CA ARG A 113 -2.23 -6.93 -14.77
C ARG A 113 -3.48 -6.45 -14.05
N SER A 114 -3.27 -5.67 -13.01
CA SER A 114 -4.35 -4.90 -12.39
C SER A 114 -4.65 -3.66 -13.24
N ASN A 115 -5.93 -3.31 -13.34
CA ASN A 115 -6.39 -2.16 -14.12
C ASN A 115 -6.91 -1.06 -13.21
N ARG A 116 -6.41 0.17 -13.35
CA ARG A 116 -6.95 1.31 -12.62
C ARG A 116 -8.34 1.65 -13.12
N ILE A 117 -9.28 1.75 -12.18
CA ILE A 117 -10.66 2.15 -12.44
C ILE A 117 -10.90 3.61 -12.06
N TYR A 118 -10.28 4.07 -10.97
CA TYR A 118 -10.37 5.45 -10.51
C TYR A 118 -8.98 5.97 -10.09
N PRO A 119 -8.68 7.24 -10.38
CA PRO A 119 -9.39 8.10 -11.33
C PRO A 119 -9.30 7.57 -12.76
N LYS A 120 -10.28 7.91 -13.61
CA LYS A 120 -10.22 7.56 -15.04
C LYS A 120 -9.04 8.24 -15.73
N GLY A 121 -8.49 7.62 -16.75
CA GLY A 121 -7.39 8.15 -17.54
C GLY A 121 -6.45 7.04 -18.02
N SER A 122 -5.36 7.40 -18.71
CA SER A 122 -4.34 6.45 -19.14
C SER A 122 -3.66 5.79 -17.94
N GLU A 123 -3.40 4.51 -18.05
CA GLU A 123 -2.61 3.77 -17.08
C GLU A 123 -1.14 4.14 -17.25
N SER A 124 -0.42 4.21 -16.14
CA SER A 124 1.03 4.24 -16.14
C SER A 124 1.56 2.87 -15.75
N THR A 125 2.62 2.44 -16.45
CA THR A 125 3.36 1.23 -16.14
C THR A 125 4.71 1.61 -15.56
N PHE A 126 5.25 0.74 -14.74
CA PHE A 126 6.60 0.87 -14.22
C PHE A 126 7.41 -0.40 -14.52
N GLY A 127 8.72 -0.26 -14.53
CA GLY A 127 9.67 -1.36 -14.75
C GLY A 127 10.99 -1.08 -14.04
N GLY A 128 11.91 -2.04 -14.10
CA GLY A 128 13.25 -1.95 -13.52
C GLY A 128 13.45 -2.91 -12.36
N GLU A 129 12.66 -2.83 -11.32
CA GLU A 129 12.66 -3.78 -10.17
C GLU A 129 11.55 -4.84 -10.29
N GLY A 130 10.92 -4.93 -11.42
CA GLY A 130 9.72 -5.69 -11.74
C GLY A 130 8.79 -4.83 -12.60
N GLU A 131 7.82 -5.45 -13.26
CA GLU A 131 6.86 -4.74 -14.09
C GLU A 131 5.49 -4.69 -13.41
N GLY A 132 4.73 -3.62 -13.67
CA GLY A 132 3.40 -3.47 -13.10
C GLY A 132 2.67 -2.23 -13.55
N THR A 133 1.51 -2.02 -12.94
CA THR A 133 0.67 -0.85 -13.12
C THR A 133 0.68 0.01 -11.87
N ASN A 134 0.71 1.33 -12.02
CA ASN A 134 0.62 2.24 -10.90
C ASN A 134 -0.25 3.46 -11.21
N TYR A 135 -0.56 4.17 -10.16
CA TYR A 135 -1.03 5.54 -10.20
C TYR A 135 -0.20 6.38 -9.23
N ILE A 136 0.48 7.37 -9.77
CA ILE A 136 1.21 8.39 -9.01
C ILE A 136 0.64 9.74 -9.40
N SER A 137 0.21 10.51 -8.42
CA SER A 137 -0.34 11.84 -8.68
C SER A 137 0.00 12.82 -7.58
N ASN A 138 -0.05 14.10 -7.93
CA ASN A 138 0.05 15.16 -6.95
C ASN A 138 -1.06 15.00 -5.91
N PHE A 139 -0.66 14.98 -4.66
CA PHE A 139 -1.54 14.90 -3.51
C PHE A 139 -0.99 15.78 -2.41
N ASN A 140 -1.72 16.84 -2.08
CA ASN A 140 -1.24 17.80 -1.09
C ASN A 140 -1.49 17.28 0.33
N TRP A 141 -0.43 16.78 0.97
CA TRP A 141 -0.44 16.35 2.36
C TRP A 141 0.52 17.22 3.18
N PRO A 142 0.00 18.09 4.07
CA PRO A 142 0.84 19.00 4.89
C PRO A 142 1.79 18.23 5.80
N THR A 143 3.02 18.76 5.95
CA THR A 143 3.98 18.32 6.96
C THR A 143 3.43 18.57 8.36
N ASN A 144 3.80 17.76 9.34
CA ASN A 144 3.34 17.81 10.73
C ASN A 144 1.83 17.63 10.95
N VAL A 145 1.10 17.17 9.95
CA VAL A 145 -0.31 16.82 10.03
C VAL A 145 -0.48 15.32 9.99
N TRP A 146 -1.30 14.78 10.88
CA TRP A 146 -1.65 13.37 10.85
C TRP A 146 -2.60 13.07 9.69
N HIS A 147 -2.25 12.05 8.94
CA HIS A 147 -3.07 11.49 7.87
C HIS A 147 -3.37 10.03 8.17
N ARG A 148 -4.60 9.60 7.94
CA ARG A 148 -4.98 8.20 7.96
C ARG A 148 -4.94 7.66 6.56
N PHE A 149 -4.11 6.67 6.35
CA PHE A 149 -4.08 5.85 5.16
C PHE A 149 -4.99 4.64 5.38
N VAL A 150 -5.83 4.33 4.41
CA VAL A 150 -6.72 3.17 4.42
C VAL A 150 -6.59 2.44 3.10
N LEU A 151 -6.34 1.15 3.19
CA LEU A 151 -6.41 0.21 2.10
C LEU A 151 -7.60 -0.70 2.35
N HIS A 152 -8.45 -0.89 1.34
CA HIS A 152 -9.60 -1.78 1.45
C HIS A 152 -9.82 -2.56 0.16
N SER A 153 -10.08 -3.87 0.30
CA SER A 153 -10.45 -4.76 -0.78
C SER A 153 -11.92 -5.16 -0.69
N TRP A 154 -12.56 -5.27 -1.84
CA TRP A 154 -13.94 -5.74 -1.92
C TRP A 154 -14.17 -6.53 -3.21
N LYS A 155 -15.19 -7.40 -3.17
CA LYS A 155 -15.66 -8.09 -4.36
C LYS A 155 -16.67 -7.22 -5.09
N ASP A 156 -16.41 -6.96 -6.36
CA ASP A 156 -17.39 -6.32 -7.23
C ASP A 156 -18.47 -7.34 -7.63
N SER A 157 -19.73 -7.02 -7.33
CA SER A 157 -20.86 -7.93 -7.56
C SER A 157 -21.17 -8.15 -9.04
N SER A 158 -20.81 -7.20 -9.91
CA SER A 158 -21.10 -7.27 -11.34
C SER A 158 -20.10 -8.15 -12.10
N THR A 159 -18.83 -8.14 -11.70
CA THR A 159 -17.74 -8.85 -12.37
C THR A 159 -17.24 -10.07 -11.59
N GLY A 160 -17.55 -10.16 -10.29
CA GLY A 160 -17.00 -11.18 -9.40
C GLY A 160 -15.52 -10.97 -9.05
N LYS A 161 -14.91 -9.92 -9.58
CA LYS A 161 -13.48 -9.62 -9.38
C LYS A 161 -13.25 -8.87 -8.06
N THR A 162 -12.03 -9.00 -7.55
CA THR A 162 -11.58 -8.25 -6.38
C THR A 162 -11.04 -6.88 -6.79
N PHE A 163 -11.54 -5.87 -6.14
CA PHE A 163 -11.07 -4.50 -6.24
C PHE A 163 -10.30 -4.12 -4.99
N VAL A 164 -9.31 -3.25 -5.13
CA VAL A 164 -8.56 -2.68 -4.00
C VAL A 164 -8.50 -1.19 -4.18
N GLY A 165 -8.80 -0.46 -3.12
CA GLY A 165 -8.79 1.01 -3.11
C GLY A 165 -7.94 1.57 -1.98
N GLU A 166 -7.43 2.77 -2.23
CA GLU A 166 -6.65 3.58 -1.31
C GLU A 166 -7.36 4.88 -1.00
N TRP A 167 -7.58 5.14 0.29
CA TRP A 167 -8.14 6.39 0.80
C TRP A 167 -7.17 7.04 1.77
N ILE A 168 -7.17 8.36 1.75
CA ILE A 168 -6.34 9.16 2.65
C ILE A 168 -7.24 10.19 3.34
N GLN A 169 -7.21 10.22 4.67
CA GLN A 169 -7.89 11.23 5.46
C GLN A 169 -6.89 12.20 6.08
N ASN A 170 -7.11 13.49 5.90
CA ASN A 170 -6.45 14.49 6.73
C ASN A 170 -7.16 14.52 8.10
N LEU A 171 -6.47 14.11 9.17
CA LEU A 171 -7.08 13.98 10.49
C LEU A 171 -7.37 15.34 11.17
N SER A 172 -6.74 16.43 10.72
CA SER A 172 -7.03 17.78 11.23
C SER A 172 -8.34 18.34 10.68
N THR A 173 -8.55 18.19 9.37
CA THR A 173 -9.77 18.70 8.69
C THR A 173 -10.88 17.67 8.60
N LYS A 174 -10.58 16.39 8.90
CA LYS A 174 -11.48 15.22 8.73
C LYS A 174 -11.87 14.95 7.27
N GLN A 175 -11.24 15.61 6.32
CA GLN A 175 -11.52 15.43 4.90
C GLN A 175 -10.95 14.11 4.40
N TRP A 176 -11.79 13.30 3.74
CA TRP A 176 -11.42 12.08 3.04
C TRP A 176 -11.17 12.35 1.56
N THR A 177 -10.20 11.65 1.02
CA THR A 177 -9.93 11.57 -0.42
C THR A 177 -9.81 10.11 -0.81
N LEU A 178 -10.61 9.66 -1.77
CA LEU A 178 -10.35 8.43 -2.50
C LEU A 178 -9.21 8.75 -3.48
N PHE A 179 -8.04 8.16 -3.25
CA PHE A 179 -6.88 8.40 -4.09
C PHE A 179 -6.96 7.61 -5.39
N ALA A 180 -7.11 6.29 -5.27
CA ALA A 180 -7.25 5.40 -6.42
C ALA A 180 -7.93 4.09 -6.02
N TYR A 181 -8.52 3.40 -7.01
CA TYR A 181 -8.82 1.98 -6.88
C TYR A 181 -8.61 1.23 -8.19
N PHE A 182 -8.24 -0.04 -8.04
CA PHE A 182 -7.90 -0.95 -9.12
C PHE A 182 -8.78 -2.19 -9.10
N ASN A 183 -9.13 -2.69 -10.28
CA ASN A 183 -9.55 -4.07 -10.48
C ASN A 183 -8.30 -4.93 -10.57
N THR A 184 -8.13 -5.88 -9.67
CA THR A 184 -6.98 -6.79 -9.65
C THR A 184 -7.06 -7.88 -10.72
N ASN A 185 -8.22 -8.03 -11.38
CA ASN A 185 -8.57 -9.12 -12.27
C ASN A 185 -8.56 -10.53 -11.62
N LEU A 186 -8.36 -10.58 -10.30
CA LEU A 186 -8.46 -11.81 -9.51
C LEU A 186 -9.89 -11.99 -8.97
N GLU A 187 -10.32 -13.24 -8.85
CA GLU A 187 -11.57 -13.59 -8.19
C GLU A 187 -11.30 -14.05 -6.76
N ASN A 188 -12.18 -13.65 -5.83
CA ASN A 188 -12.12 -14.05 -4.42
C ASN A 188 -10.71 -13.91 -3.81
N SER A 189 -10.01 -12.85 -4.17
CA SER A 189 -8.71 -12.51 -3.63
C SER A 189 -8.86 -11.57 -2.43
N TYR A 190 -7.81 -11.49 -1.62
CA TYR A 190 -7.74 -10.70 -0.40
C TYR A 190 -6.37 -10.03 -0.31
N ILE A 191 -6.26 -9.03 0.55
CA ILE A 191 -4.98 -8.49 0.98
C ILE A 191 -4.32 -9.54 1.90
N THR A 192 -3.06 -9.81 1.68
CA THR A 192 -2.25 -10.74 2.46
C THR A 192 -0.79 -10.29 2.52
N GLY A 193 0.08 -11.09 3.13
CA GLY A 193 1.50 -10.80 3.23
C GLY A 193 1.90 -10.05 4.50
N GLY A 194 3.11 -9.51 4.51
CA GLY A 194 3.72 -8.92 5.69
C GLY A 194 3.16 -7.56 6.08
N LEU A 195 2.41 -6.87 5.23
CA LEU A 195 1.89 -5.51 5.44
C LEU A 195 2.98 -4.54 5.94
N SER A 196 4.18 -4.69 5.42
CA SER A 196 5.35 -3.94 5.85
C SER A 196 5.27 -2.46 5.46
N GLN A 197 5.98 -1.63 6.19
CA GLN A 197 6.22 -0.23 5.87
C GLN A 197 7.69 -0.03 5.61
N PHE A 198 8.02 0.88 4.69
CA PHE A 198 9.40 1.33 4.54
C PHE A 198 9.47 2.80 4.16
N GLN A 199 10.61 3.40 4.45
CA GLN A 199 11.00 4.70 3.94
C GLN A 199 12.17 4.52 2.98
N GLU A 200 12.08 5.12 1.82
CA GLU A 200 13.11 5.09 0.81
C GLU A 200 13.53 6.50 0.38
N ASN A 201 14.86 6.69 0.22
CA ASN A 201 15.41 7.80 -0.54
C ASN A 201 15.75 7.31 -1.95
N TYR A 202 14.97 7.70 -2.93
CA TYR A 202 15.13 7.24 -4.31
C TYR A 202 16.04 8.14 -5.18
N ASN A 203 16.75 9.12 -4.58
CA ASN A 203 17.67 10.00 -5.31
C ASN A 203 18.92 10.26 -4.50
N ALA A 204 20.08 9.86 -5.03
CA ALA A 204 21.37 9.99 -4.38
C ALA A 204 21.73 11.43 -3.98
N ASN A 205 21.23 12.44 -4.68
CA ASN A 205 21.48 13.84 -4.37
C ASN A 205 20.91 14.29 -3.01
N TYR A 206 20.02 13.47 -2.42
CA TYR A 206 19.42 13.72 -1.10
C TYR A 206 19.91 12.74 -0.03
N PHE A 207 21.04 12.05 -0.26
CA PHE A 207 21.70 11.29 0.79
C PHE A 207 22.20 12.24 1.89
N GLY A 208 22.10 11.81 3.14
CA GLY A 208 22.49 12.62 4.29
C GLY A 208 21.48 13.69 4.72
N VAL A 209 20.38 13.86 4.00
CA VAL A 209 19.30 14.74 4.44
C VAL A 209 18.43 14.01 5.46
N GLU A 210 18.17 14.65 6.59
CA GLU A 210 17.35 14.09 7.66
C GLU A 210 15.91 13.85 7.18
N ARG A 211 15.37 12.72 7.62
CA ARG A 211 13.98 12.29 7.40
C ARG A 211 13.40 11.84 8.71
N SER A 212 12.29 12.39 9.09
CA SER A 212 11.61 11.94 10.29
C SER A 212 10.09 11.86 10.07
N PHE A 213 9.49 10.84 10.66
CA PHE A 213 8.07 10.58 10.59
C PHE A 213 7.59 9.82 11.82
N GLN A 214 6.30 9.75 11.98
CA GLN A 214 5.65 8.98 13.03
C GLN A 214 4.52 8.16 12.44
N ILE A 215 4.31 6.97 12.98
CA ILE A 215 3.18 6.11 12.68
C ILE A 215 2.47 5.70 13.97
N LYS A 216 1.16 5.45 13.89
CA LYS A 216 0.35 4.92 14.99
C LYS A 216 -0.95 4.30 14.46
N ASN A 217 -1.74 3.71 15.36
CA ASN A 217 -3.09 3.20 15.06
C ASN A 217 -3.11 2.27 13.83
N MET A 218 -2.15 1.34 13.78
CA MET A 218 -2.17 0.30 12.76
C MET A 218 -3.25 -0.73 13.12
N CYS A 219 -4.18 -0.99 12.19
CA CYS A 219 -5.28 -1.93 12.35
C CYS A 219 -5.51 -2.74 11.06
N LEU A 220 -6.04 -3.96 11.24
CA LEU A 220 -6.44 -4.90 10.21
C LEU A 220 -7.93 -5.17 10.31
#